data_4012c66d52c72f0b8f0ea761ae3acba3
#
_entry.id   4012c66d52c72f0b8f0ea761ae3acba3
#
_cell.length_a   1.000
_cell.length_b   1.000
_cell.length_c   1.000
_cell.angle_alpha   90.00
_cell.angle_beta   90.00
_cell.angle_gamma   90.00
#
_symmetry.space_group_name_H-M   'P 1'
#
loop_
_entity.id
_entity.type
_entity.pdbx_description
1 polymer ?
#
loop_
_entity_poly.entity_id
_entity_poly.type
_entity_poly.pdbx_seq_one_letter_code
_entity_poly.pdbx_strand_id
1 'polypeptide(L)'
;TGRPMRLSAPQQFMARERVSIEEAWPGDVIGIMDRGGLRIGDTLPSGPDLEFQDIPRFPPEHFARAYPADPLRRKQLDTGLRELSEEGAAQVFYAESETGPAPIVGAIGQLQFDVMLFRLEHEYGAPCRFEPVGYRYPRWVTGTAEAIEQAATDFGWHRWLGDYGAF
;
A
#
# COMPACT_ATOMS: atom_id res chain seq x y z
N THR A 1 -1.80 17.08 -6.50
CA THR A 1 -2.81 17.20 -7.59
C THR A 1 -3.31 18.63 -7.77
N GLY A 2 -3.06 19.57 -6.83
CA GLY A 2 -3.44 21.00 -6.91
C GLY A 2 -4.95 21.26 -7.09
N ARG A 3 -5.81 20.31 -6.81
CA ARG A 3 -7.27 20.48 -6.94
C ARG A 3 -7.86 20.93 -5.61
N PRO A 4 -8.68 22.00 -5.60
CA PRO A 4 -9.38 22.42 -4.39
C PRO A 4 -10.36 21.32 -3.95
N MET A 5 -10.34 21.02 -2.68
CA MET A 5 -11.17 20.02 -2.04
C MET A 5 -11.96 20.67 -0.89
N ARG A 6 -13.23 20.34 -0.77
CA ARG A 6 -14.02 20.78 0.38
C ARG A 6 -14.03 19.67 1.42
N LEU A 7 -13.44 19.94 2.57
CA LEU A 7 -13.49 19.02 3.71
C LEU A 7 -14.91 19.03 4.30
N SER A 8 -15.46 17.84 4.50
CA SER A 8 -16.77 17.70 5.15
C SER A 8 -16.60 17.31 6.60
N ALA A 9 -17.22 18.09 7.49
CA ALA A 9 -17.42 17.80 8.91
C ALA A 9 -16.19 17.15 9.60
N PRO A 10 -15.11 17.89 9.83
CA PRO A 10 -13.96 17.34 10.55
C PRO A 10 -14.39 16.90 11.94
N GLN A 11 -13.83 15.78 12.38
CA GLN A 11 -14.14 15.16 13.66
C GLN A 11 -12.87 14.97 14.47
N GLN A 12 -12.95 15.16 15.76
CA GLN A 12 -11.90 14.78 16.69
C GLN A 12 -12.31 13.52 17.45
N PHE A 13 -11.34 12.65 17.67
CA PHE A 13 -11.56 11.45 18.45
C PHE A 13 -11.25 11.73 19.92
N MET A 14 -12.28 11.72 20.78
CA MET A 14 -12.13 11.82 22.22
C MET A 14 -12.47 10.46 22.85
N ALA A 15 -11.43 9.68 23.14
CA ALA A 15 -11.55 8.30 23.61
C ALA A 15 -12.36 7.43 22.63
N ARG A 16 -13.63 7.14 22.94
CA ARG A 16 -14.52 6.33 22.09
C ARG A 16 -15.57 7.16 21.34
N GLU A 17 -15.60 8.46 21.57
CA GLU A 17 -16.59 9.35 20.97
C GLU A 17 -16.00 10.13 19.80
N ARG A 18 -16.84 10.41 18.81
CA ARG A 18 -16.52 11.27 17.68
C ARG A 18 -17.25 12.58 17.86
N VAL A 19 -16.49 13.66 17.98
CA VAL A 19 -17.04 14.99 18.17
C VAL A 19 -16.74 15.82 16.92
N SER A 20 -17.77 16.44 16.34
CA SER A 20 -17.58 17.38 15.25
C SER A 20 -16.89 18.63 15.78
N ILE A 21 -15.88 19.12 15.07
CA ILE A 21 -15.10 20.32 15.44
C ILE A 21 -15.17 21.35 14.33
N GLU A 22 -15.11 22.61 14.72
CA GLU A 22 -15.06 23.74 13.78
C GLU A 22 -13.64 24.28 13.63
N GLU A 23 -12.80 24.08 14.64
CA GLU A 23 -11.41 24.55 14.68
C GLU A 23 -10.48 23.43 15.14
N ALA A 24 -9.27 23.41 14.60
CA ALA A 24 -8.18 22.52 15.00
C ALA A 24 -6.87 23.33 15.09
N TRP A 25 -6.02 22.95 16.03
CA TRP A 25 -4.76 23.63 16.29
C TRP A 25 -3.56 22.77 15.85
N PRO A 26 -2.40 23.39 15.58
CA PRO A 26 -1.19 22.64 15.26
C PRO A 26 -0.87 21.58 16.31
N GLY A 27 -0.76 20.33 15.87
CA GLY A 27 -0.57 19.18 16.74
C GLY A 27 -1.84 18.34 16.99
N ASP A 28 -3.01 18.86 16.64
CA ASP A 28 -4.26 18.09 16.74
C ASP A 28 -4.33 17.01 15.67
N VAL A 29 -4.92 15.87 16.04
CA VAL A 29 -5.26 14.79 15.12
C VAL A 29 -6.76 14.84 14.87
N ILE A 30 -7.11 15.05 13.61
CA ILE A 30 -8.51 15.16 13.18
C ILE A 30 -8.84 14.07 12.15
N GLY A 31 -10.07 13.58 12.19
CA GLY A 31 -10.63 12.70 11.16
C GLY A 31 -11.41 13.51 10.13
N ILE A 32 -11.21 13.22 8.87
CA ILE A 32 -11.99 13.76 7.77
C ILE A 32 -12.64 12.64 6.98
N MET A 33 -13.86 12.88 6.50
CA MET A 33 -14.50 11.92 5.62
C MET A 33 -13.95 12.08 4.20
N ASP A 34 -13.21 11.08 3.74
CA ASP A 34 -12.73 11.01 2.37
C ASP A 34 -13.55 10.03 1.54
N ARG A 35 -13.72 10.34 0.26
CA ARG A 35 -14.40 9.49 -0.73
C ARG A 35 -13.43 8.81 -1.69
N GLY A 36 -12.20 8.58 -1.24
CA GLY A 36 -11.14 7.94 -2.03
C GLY A 36 -10.34 8.92 -2.89
N GLY A 37 -10.32 10.21 -2.52
CA GLY A 37 -9.52 11.22 -3.20
C GLY A 37 -8.15 11.50 -2.57
N LEU A 38 -7.95 11.06 -1.33
CA LEU A 38 -6.73 11.30 -0.56
C LEU A 38 -5.90 10.03 -0.40
N ARG A 39 -4.61 10.23 -0.29
CA ARG A 39 -3.64 9.17 0.01
C ARG A 39 -2.85 9.53 1.26
N ILE A 40 -2.31 8.52 1.93
CA ILE A 40 -1.38 8.73 3.04
C ILE A 40 -0.14 9.47 2.52
N GLY A 41 0.18 10.58 3.19
CA GLY A 41 1.23 11.52 2.78
C GLY A 41 0.73 12.77 2.06
N ASP A 42 -0.53 12.80 1.60
CA ASP A 42 -1.08 13.99 0.96
C ASP A 42 -1.15 15.17 1.94
N THR A 43 -0.71 16.34 1.48
CA THR A 43 -0.82 17.60 2.20
C THR A 43 -2.05 18.37 1.73
N LEU A 44 -2.84 18.88 2.67
CA LEU A 44 -4.04 19.69 2.40
C LEU A 44 -3.83 21.13 2.90
N PRO A 45 -3.19 22.00 2.12
CA PRO A 45 -2.97 23.38 2.51
C PRO A 45 -4.25 24.21 2.36
N SER A 46 -4.50 25.14 3.28
CA SER A 46 -5.58 26.15 3.18
C SER A 46 -5.10 27.52 2.66
N GLY A 47 -3.86 27.59 2.20
CA GLY A 47 -3.19 28.83 1.78
C GLY A 47 -2.15 28.58 0.69
N PRO A 48 -0.98 29.24 0.77
CA PRO A 48 0.08 29.05 -0.20
C PRO A 48 0.50 27.58 -0.27
N ASP A 49 1.00 27.16 -1.43
CA ASP A 49 1.47 25.79 -1.65
C ASP A 49 2.49 25.40 -0.58
N LEU A 50 2.06 24.54 0.32
CA LEU A 50 2.86 23.96 1.38
C LEU A 50 2.85 22.45 1.18
N GLU A 51 4.02 21.86 1.11
CA GLU A 51 4.20 20.42 0.99
C GLU A 51 5.11 19.95 2.12
N PHE A 52 4.65 18.93 2.86
CA PHE A 52 5.48 18.28 3.86
C PHE A 52 6.30 17.18 3.20
N GLN A 53 7.44 16.87 3.81
CA GLN A 53 8.25 15.75 3.36
C GLN A 53 7.46 14.44 3.44
N ASP A 54 7.71 13.57 2.44
CA ASP A 54 7.09 12.25 2.39
C ASP A 54 7.37 11.42 3.64
N ILE A 55 6.41 10.55 3.98
CA ILE A 55 6.58 9.58 5.06
C ILE A 55 7.65 8.58 4.64
N PRO A 56 8.72 8.38 5.44
CA PRO A 56 9.78 7.44 5.12
C PRO A 56 9.22 6.03 4.91
N ARG A 57 9.59 5.41 3.79
CA ARG A 57 9.26 4.02 3.49
C ARG A 57 10.52 3.19 3.52
N PHE A 58 10.49 2.11 4.28
CA PHE A 58 11.60 1.18 4.38
C PHE A 58 11.44 0.05 3.36
N PRO A 59 12.52 -0.37 2.68
CA PRO A 59 12.45 -1.50 1.79
C PRO A 59 12.12 -2.78 2.58
N PRO A 60 11.30 -3.68 2.00
CA PRO A 60 10.98 -4.93 2.66
C PRO A 60 12.21 -5.87 2.69
N GLU A 61 12.28 -6.67 3.75
CA GLU A 61 13.34 -7.67 3.98
C GLU A 61 12.81 -9.10 3.89
N HIS A 62 11.50 -9.28 4.03
CA HIS A 62 10.81 -10.56 3.95
C HIS A 62 9.82 -10.54 2.81
N PHE A 63 9.76 -11.65 2.06
CA PHE A 63 8.88 -11.78 0.90
C PHE A 63 8.10 -13.08 0.93
N ALA A 64 6.82 -13.02 0.57
CA ALA A 64 5.98 -14.18 0.47
C ALA A 64 4.96 -14.05 -0.68
N ARG A 65 4.58 -15.16 -1.30
CA ARG A 65 3.46 -15.21 -2.25
C ARG A 65 2.14 -15.34 -1.51
N ALA A 66 1.16 -14.54 -1.93
CA ALA A 66 -0.17 -14.54 -1.36
C ALA A 66 -1.10 -15.45 -2.20
N TYR A 67 -1.60 -16.50 -1.59
CA TYR A 67 -2.57 -17.40 -2.21
C TYR A 67 -3.89 -17.34 -1.47
N PRO A 68 -5.03 -17.15 -2.18
CA PRO A 68 -6.33 -17.25 -1.54
C PRO A 68 -6.57 -18.70 -1.07
N ALA A 69 -7.19 -18.86 0.09
CA ALA A 69 -7.61 -20.19 0.56
C ALA A 69 -8.72 -20.76 -0.33
N ASP A 70 -9.58 -19.88 -0.85
CA ASP A 70 -10.62 -20.20 -1.83
C ASP A 70 -10.37 -19.41 -3.12
N PRO A 71 -10.17 -20.07 -4.27
CA PRO A 71 -9.96 -19.39 -5.56
C PRO A 71 -11.05 -18.38 -5.93
N LEU A 72 -12.29 -18.59 -5.49
CA LEU A 72 -13.41 -17.68 -5.74
C LEU A 72 -13.24 -16.33 -5.01
N ARG A 73 -12.38 -16.27 -4.01
CA ARG A 73 -12.08 -15.06 -3.24
C ARG A 73 -10.85 -14.30 -3.70
N ARG A 74 -10.31 -14.63 -4.87
CA ARG A 74 -9.14 -13.96 -5.42
C ARG A 74 -9.34 -12.45 -5.53
N LYS A 75 -10.49 -12.02 -6.01
CA LYS A 75 -10.79 -10.59 -6.16
C LYS A 75 -10.82 -9.84 -4.82
N GLN A 76 -11.37 -10.45 -3.78
CA GLN A 76 -11.36 -9.88 -2.44
C GLN A 76 -9.93 -9.80 -1.88
N LEU A 77 -9.12 -10.83 -2.12
CA LEU A 77 -7.71 -10.83 -1.73
C LEU A 77 -6.94 -9.70 -2.44
N ASP A 78 -7.11 -9.55 -3.74
CA ASP A 78 -6.44 -8.49 -4.51
C ASP A 78 -6.86 -7.09 -4.04
N THR A 79 -8.14 -6.91 -3.69
CA THR A 79 -8.64 -5.66 -3.12
C THR A 79 -8.02 -5.39 -1.75
N GLY A 80 -8.05 -6.36 -0.85
CA GLY A 80 -7.48 -6.22 0.49
C GLY A 80 -5.97 -5.98 0.48
N LEU A 81 -5.23 -6.68 -0.37
CA LEU A 81 -3.79 -6.47 -0.53
C LEU A 81 -3.48 -5.05 -1.03
N ARG A 82 -4.26 -4.53 -1.98
CA ARG A 82 -4.09 -3.18 -2.49
C ARG A 82 -4.34 -2.14 -1.40
N GLU A 83 -5.44 -2.24 -0.67
CA GLU A 83 -5.77 -1.30 0.39
C GLU A 83 -4.74 -1.34 1.53
N LEU A 84 -4.29 -2.54 1.94
CA LEU A 84 -3.22 -2.68 2.92
C LEU A 84 -1.88 -2.11 2.44
N SER A 85 -1.62 -2.19 1.12
CA SER A 85 -0.45 -1.57 0.50
C SER A 85 -0.54 -0.04 0.49
N GLU A 86 -1.71 0.50 0.15
CA GLU A 86 -1.97 1.95 0.18
C GLU A 86 -1.84 2.53 1.60
N GLU A 87 -2.24 1.79 2.62
CA GLU A 87 -2.04 2.13 4.03
C GLU A 87 -0.57 2.04 4.48
N GLY A 88 0.30 1.46 3.68
CA GLY A 88 1.72 1.26 4.02
C GLY A 88 1.98 0.09 4.96
N ALA A 89 1.01 -0.79 5.18
CA ALA A 89 1.18 -1.99 6.01
C ALA A 89 2.18 -2.99 5.41
N ALA A 90 2.28 -3.04 4.07
CA ALA A 90 3.24 -3.84 3.33
C ALA A 90 3.44 -3.28 1.92
N GLN A 91 4.36 -3.85 1.17
CA GLN A 91 4.51 -3.59 -0.27
C GLN A 91 3.99 -4.81 -1.04
N VAL A 92 3.20 -4.56 -2.08
CA VAL A 92 2.67 -5.63 -2.92
C VAL A 92 3.22 -5.50 -4.34
N PHE A 93 3.65 -6.60 -4.90
CA PHE A 93 4.25 -6.69 -6.23
C PHE A 93 3.43 -7.65 -7.08
N TYR A 94 2.99 -7.17 -8.22
CA TYR A 94 2.17 -7.94 -9.17
C TYR A 94 3.00 -8.36 -10.37
N ALA A 95 2.67 -9.50 -10.97
CA ALA A 95 3.18 -9.85 -12.28
C ALA A 95 2.58 -8.93 -13.35
N GLU A 96 3.28 -8.74 -14.44
CA GLU A 96 2.83 -7.90 -15.57
C GLU A 96 1.52 -8.39 -16.22
N SER A 97 1.20 -9.67 -16.07
CA SER A 97 0.01 -10.30 -16.63
C SER A 97 -1.02 -10.60 -15.55
N GLU A 98 -2.30 -10.30 -15.83
CA GLU A 98 -3.42 -10.63 -14.95
C GLU A 98 -3.55 -12.15 -14.69
N THR A 99 -3.07 -12.97 -15.61
CA THR A 99 -3.00 -14.44 -15.48
C THR A 99 -1.69 -14.91 -14.88
N GLY A 100 -0.84 -13.99 -14.46
CA GLY A 100 0.47 -14.25 -13.88
C GLY A 100 0.43 -14.98 -12.53
N PRO A 101 1.60 -15.28 -11.99
CA PRO A 101 1.71 -15.91 -10.68
C PRO A 101 1.11 -15.02 -9.59
N ALA A 102 0.77 -15.67 -8.45
CA ALA A 102 0.22 -14.98 -7.29
C ALA A 102 1.10 -13.79 -6.86
N PRO A 103 0.50 -12.69 -6.38
CA PRO A 103 1.24 -11.49 -5.98
C PRO A 103 2.23 -11.81 -4.87
N ILE A 104 3.32 -11.04 -4.85
CA ILE A 104 4.32 -11.11 -3.79
C ILE A 104 4.07 -9.96 -2.83
N VAL A 105 4.07 -10.29 -1.56
CA VAL A 105 3.97 -9.35 -0.46
C VAL A 105 5.33 -9.20 0.18
N GLY A 106 5.78 -7.96 0.32
CA GLY A 106 7.02 -7.61 1.01
C GLY A 106 6.74 -6.91 2.33
N ALA A 107 7.41 -7.32 3.38
CA ALA A 107 7.29 -6.77 4.72
C ALA A 107 8.68 -6.52 5.33
N ILE A 108 8.78 -5.57 6.26
CA ILE A 108 10.01 -5.26 6.98
C ILE A 108 10.29 -6.35 8.02
N GLY A 109 9.23 -6.85 8.65
CA GLY A 109 9.34 -7.88 9.69
C GLY A 109 8.27 -8.96 9.57
N GLN A 110 8.59 -10.13 10.10
CA GLN A 110 7.72 -11.32 10.01
C GLN A 110 6.33 -11.10 10.62
N LEU A 111 6.23 -10.33 11.72
CA LEU A 111 4.97 -10.05 12.39
C LEU A 111 3.97 -9.31 11.50
N GLN A 112 4.43 -8.53 10.53
CA GLN A 112 3.54 -7.83 9.59
C GLN A 112 2.71 -8.83 8.76
N PHE A 113 3.26 -9.98 8.42
CA PHE A 113 2.50 -11.03 7.71
C PHE A 113 1.35 -11.55 8.57
N ASP A 114 1.57 -11.77 9.87
CA ASP A 114 0.52 -12.26 10.77
C ASP A 114 -0.62 -11.23 10.90
N VAL A 115 -0.26 -9.94 11.03
CA VAL A 115 -1.24 -8.85 11.05
C VAL A 115 -2.02 -8.78 9.75
N MET A 116 -1.36 -8.92 8.61
CA MET A 116 -2.01 -8.89 7.30
C MET A 116 -2.95 -10.08 7.11
N LEU A 117 -2.54 -11.29 7.51
CA LEU A 117 -3.39 -12.48 7.44
C LEU A 117 -4.67 -12.27 8.26
N PHE A 118 -4.53 -11.77 9.48
CA PHE A 118 -5.66 -11.46 10.34
C PHE A 118 -6.61 -10.44 9.70
N ARG A 119 -6.07 -9.33 9.17
CA ARG A 119 -6.86 -8.29 8.54
C ARG A 119 -7.54 -8.78 7.25
N LEU A 120 -6.82 -9.50 6.38
CA LEU A 120 -7.38 -10.06 5.15
C LEU A 120 -8.56 -11.00 5.43
N GLU A 121 -8.48 -11.80 6.48
CA GLU A 121 -9.56 -12.68 6.86
C GLU A 121 -10.74 -11.93 7.46
N HIS A 122 -10.51 -11.04 8.43
CA HIS A 122 -11.58 -10.45 9.25
C HIS A 122 -12.18 -9.17 8.66
N GLU A 123 -11.40 -8.37 7.95
CA GLU A 123 -11.87 -7.11 7.36
C GLU A 123 -12.33 -7.29 5.91
N TYR A 124 -11.62 -8.13 5.14
CA TYR A 124 -11.89 -8.32 3.70
C TYR A 124 -12.60 -9.64 3.37
N GLY A 125 -12.77 -10.52 4.35
CA GLY A 125 -13.34 -11.85 4.13
C GLY A 125 -12.56 -12.69 3.13
N ALA A 126 -11.25 -12.49 3.04
CA ALA A 126 -10.33 -13.12 2.11
C ALA A 126 -9.27 -13.95 2.84
N PRO A 127 -9.64 -15.07 3.50
CA PRO A 127 -8.65 -15.93 4.11
C PRO A 127 -7.63 -16.38 3.06
N CYS A 128 -6.36 -16.27 3.41
CA CYS A 128 -5.26 -16.57 2.50
C CYS A 128 -4.10 -17.22 3.24
N ARG A 129 -3.12 -17.68 2.50
CA ARG A 129 -1.83 -18.13 3.04
C ARG A 129 -0.70 -17.39 2.37
N PHE A 130 0.36 -17.16 3.11
CA PHE A 130 1.60 -16.62 2.62
C PHE A 130 2.66 -17.72 2.53
N GLU A 131 3.22 -17.91 1.35
CA GLU A 131 4.31 -18.86 1.11
C GLU A 131 5.61 -18.09 0.94
N PRO A 132 6.59 -18.24 1.85
CA PRO A 132 7.85 -17.54 1.78
C PRO A 132 8.57 -17.76 0.44
N VAL A 133 9.19 -16.72 -0.09
CA VAL A 133 10.03 -16.78 -1.29
C VAL A 133 11.44 -16.32 -0.99
N GLY A 134 12.41 -16.87 -1.73
CA GLY A 134 13.84 -16.63 -1.48
C GLY A 134 14.37 -15.27 -1.95
N TYR A 135 13.52 -14.28 -2.17
CA TYR A 135 13.96 -12.93 -2.52
C TYR A 135 14.53 -12.23 -1.30
N ARG A 136 15.58 -11.43 -1.53
CA ARG A 136 16.27 -10.72 -0.44
C ARG A 136 16.15 -9.21 -0.55
N TYR A 137 16.13 -8.69 -1.78
CA TYR A 137 16.18 -7.25 -2.02
C TYR A 137 15.32 -6.86 -3.20
N PRO A 138 14.37 -5.95 -3.04
CA PRO A 138 13.74 -5.28 -4.16
C PRO A 138 14.71 -4.23 -4.72
N ARG A 139 14.65 -4.01 -6.02
CA ARG A 139 15.41 -2.96 -6.70
C ARG A 139 14.53 -2.33 -7.76
N TRP A 140 14.53 -1.04 -7.79
CA TRP A 140 13.95 -0.27 -8.87
C TRP A 140 14.98 -0.15 -9.99
N VAL A 141 14.56 -0.43 -11.20
CA VAL A 141 15.43 -0.40 -12.36
C VAL A 141 14.87 0.62 -13.35
N THR A 142 15.73 1.51 -13.82
CA THR A 142 15.40 2.52 -14.83
C THR A 142 16.28 2.32 -16.05
N GLY A 143 15.71 2.52 -17.25
CA GLY A 143 16.43 2.38 -18.51
C GLY A 143 15.46 2.24 -19.68
N THR A 144 15.98 1.96 -20.86
CA THR A 144 15.14 1.60 -22.01
C THR A 144 14.56 0.19 -21.79
N ALA A 145 13.42 -0.10 -22.40
CA ALA A 145 12.75 -1.40 -22.27
C ALA A 145 13.69 -2.55 -22.66
N GLU A 146 14.43 -2.37 -23.76
CA GLU A 146 15.37 -3.36 -24.29
C GLU A 146 16.54 -3.61 -23.31
N ALA A 147 17.08 -2.54 -22.70
CA ALA A 147 18.18 -2.68 -21.74
C ALA A 147 17.73 -3.37 -20.45
N ILE A 148 16.50 -3.09 -19.98
CA ILE A 148 15.92 -3.74 -18.81
C ILE A 148 15.69 -5.21 -19.09
N GLU A 149 15.15 -5.57 -20.26
CA GLU A 149 14.86 -6.96 -20.64
C GLU A 149 16.15 -7.77 -20.84
N GLN A 150 17.16 -7.17 -21.45
CA GLN A 150 18.48 -7.79 -21.58
C GLN A 150 19.10 -8.05 -20.21
N ALA A 151 19.09 -7.07 -19.31
CA ALA A 151 19.63 -7.22 -17.97
C ALA A 151 18.84 -8.27 -17.16
N ALA A 152 17.51 -8.33 -17.29
CA ALA A 152 16.70 -9.36 -16.64
C ALA A 152 17.09 -10.76 -17.08
N THR A 153 17.40 -10.94 -18.37
CA THR A 153 17.88 -12.21 -18.92
C THR A 153 19.27 -12.55 -18.43
N ASP A 154 20.20 -11.60 -18.49
CA ASP A 154 21.62 -11.83 -18.14
C ASP A 154 21.83 -12.11 -16.65
N PHE A 155 21.03 -11.51 -15.77
CA PHE A 155 21.17 -11.63 -14.32
C PHE A 155 20.10 -12.50 -13.69
N GLY A 156 19.15 -13.05 -14.46
CA GLY A 156 18.07 -13.90 -13.97
C GLY A 156 17.11 -13.16 -13.01
N TRP A 157 16.84 -11.90 -13.25
CA TRP A 157 15.91 -11.14 -12.41
C TRP A 157 14.46 -11.53 -12.68
N HIS A 158 13.66 -11.44 -11.65
CA HIS A 158 12.21 -11.53 -11.77
C HIS A 158 11.61 -10.12 -11.79
N ARG A 159 10.97 -9.77 -12.91
CA ARG A 159 10.28 -8.50 -13.06
C ARG A 159 8.89 -8.55 -12.44
N TRP A 160 8.61 -7.56 -11.60
CA TRP A 160 7.35 -7.40 -10.92
C TRP A 160 6.94 -5.93 -10.98
N LEU A 161 5.63 -5.68 -11.11
CA LEU A 161 5.08 -4.34 -11.00
C LEU A 161 4.75 -4.07 -9.53
N GLY A 162 5.34 -3.05 -8.98
CA GLY A 162 4.94 -2.55 -7.66
C GLY A 162 3.65 -1.72 -7.77
N ASP A 163 2.83 -1.77 -6.73
CA ASP A 163 1.56 -1.03 -6.68
C ASP A 163 1.75 0.49 -6.49
N TYR A 164 2.97 0.93 -6.36
CA TYR A 164 3.32 2.34 -6.21
C TYR A 164 3.86 2.87 -7.51
N GLY A 165 3.05 3.78 -8.06
CA GLY A 165 3.48 4.61 -9.18
C GLY A 165 4.89 5.15 -8.93
N ALA A 166 5.62 5.28 -10.03
CA ALA A 166 7.02 5.69 -10.07
C ALA A 166 7.34 6.73 -9.00
N PHE A 167 8.40 6.43 -8.27
CA PHE A 167 9.16 7.46 -7.60
C PHE A 167 9.99 8.21 -8.62
#